data_c301e6a57be22a98c62f92c685ba1adf
#
_entry.id   c301e6a57be22a98c62f92c685ba1adf
#
_cell.length_a   1.000
_cell.length_b   1.000
_cell.length_c   1.000
_cell.angle_alpha   90.00
_cell.angle_beta   90.00
_cell.angle_gamma   90.00
#
_symmetry.space_group_name_H-M   'P 1'
#
loop_
_entity.id
_entity.type
_entity.pdbx_description
1 polymer ?
#
loop_
_entity_poly.entity_id
_entity_poly.type
_entity_poly.pdbx_seq_one_letter_code
_entity_poly.pdbx_strand_id
1 'polypeptide(L)'
;MVTDDYAERHLSFEGCFNFRDIGGYETSNGSAIRWGKYYRAGRQDRMTSKDIERAKQLRIATQIDLRRPDEIREQGRGPFEDLGARYENLAVIPDGGSERLNQLVGDVGISGARYLGYLDFGSEVWLRLFNIFADAANYPILLHCTAGKDRTGVSTAFLLSVLGAGRPIIDADYLMTNRDVERQVDYVQQNFGLPKGYDRSSMMNAAGVPQTAIVDFLDGVDERYGGPIDYLREIGVTSNTFGRIREILLTN
;
A
#
# COMPACT_ATOMS: atom_id res chain seq x y z
N MET A 1 13.16 9.28 17.12
CA MET A 1 13.92 9.32 15.85
C MET A 1 13.39 8.18 14.99
N VAL A 2 12.95 8.46 13.77
CA VAL A 2 12.63 7.37 12.83
C VAL A 2 13.98 6.76 12.43
N THR A 3 14.24 5.54 12.84
CA THR A 3 15.46 4.80 12.49
C THR A 3 15.39 4.35 11.04
N ASP A 4 16.51 4.39 10.32
CA ASP A 4 16.62 3.80 8.97
C ASP A 4 16.67 2.27 9.11
N ASP A 5 15.51 1.65 9.25
CA ASP A 5 15.30 0.21 9.40
C ASP A 5 14.84 -0.46 8.09
N TYR A 6 15.06 0.21 6.96
CA TYR A 6 14.65 -0.30 5.65
C TYR A 6 15.16 -1.72 5.37
N ALA A 7 16.41 -2.00 5.70
CA ALA A 7 17.02 -3.30 5.46
C ALA A 7 16.35 -4.45 6.25
N GLU A 8 15.81 -4.17 7.44
CA GLU A 8 15.10 -5.14 8.26
C GLU A 8 13.70 -5.44 7.72
N ARG A 9 13.05 -4.41 7.14
CA ARG A 9 11.68 -4.48 6.62
C ARG A 9 11.61 -5.03 5.22
N HIS A 10 12.59 -4.69 4.39
CA HIS A 10 12.57 -4.93 2.96
C HIS A 10 12.83 -6.39 2.59
N LEU A 11 11.92 -6.96 1.82
CA LEU A 11 12.10 -8.27 1.21
C LEU A 11 12.47 -8.11 -0.27
N SER A 12 13.76 -8.25 -0.58
CA SER A 12 14.25 -8.12 -1.94
C SER A 12 13.90 -9.36 -2.78
N PHE A 13 12.90 -9.25 -3.64
CA PHE A 13 12.54 -10.23 -4.67
C PHE A 13 13.10 -9.78 -6.02
N GLU A 14 13.39 -10.71 -6.93
CA GLU A 14 13.94 -10.41 -8.26
C GLU A 14 12.89 -9.72 -9.15
N GLY A 15 11.64 -10.20 -9.13
CA GLY A 15 10.53 -9.70 -9.96
C GLY A 15 9.43 -8.96 -9.21
N CYS A 16 9.61 -8.65 -7.94
CA CYS A 16 8.65 -7.84 -7.17
C CYS A 16 9.38 -6.72 -6.42
N PHE A 17 8.77 -5.55 -6.40
CA PHE A 17 9.38 -4.33 -5.87
C PHE A 17 8.56 -3.74 -4.74
N ASN A 18 9.22 -2.90 -3.93
CA ASN A 18 8.58 -2.17 -2.84
C ASN A 18 7.94 -3.10 -1.78
N PHE A 19 8.43 -4.34 -1.69
CA PHE A 19 7.91 -5.36 -0.78
C PHE A 19 8.52 -5.21 0.60
N ARG A 20 7.70 -4.94 1.62
CA ARG A 20 8.16 -4.78 3.00
C ARG A 20 7.11 -5.12 4.03
N ASP A 21 7.57 -5.46 5.23
CA ASP A 21 6.79 -5.59 6.46
C ASP A 21 6.65 -4.21 7.13
N ILE A 22 5.49 -3.91 7.70
CA ILE A 22 5.29 -2.69 8.51
C ILE A 22 5.46 -2.93 10.02
N GLY A 23 5.87 -4.11 10.44
CA GLY A 23 6.12 -4.43 11.86
C GLY A 23 7.18 -3.53 12.49
N GLY A 24 7.25 -3.48 13.82
CA GLY A 24 8.27 -2.75 14.58
C GLY A 24 8.05 -1.23 14.71
N TYR A 25 7.14 -0.60 13.99
CA TYR A 25 6.83 0.82 14.21
C TYR A 25 6.21 1.02 15.58
N GLU A 26 6.74 1.99 16.33
CA GLU A 26 6.22 2.40 17.63
C GLU A 26 4.96 3.25 17.46
N THR A 27 4.03 3.07 18.37
CA THR A 27 2.77 3.82 18.42
C THR A 27 2.76 4.80 19.60
N SER A 28 1.86 5.77 19.57
CA SER A 28 1.77 6.83 20.58
C SER A 28 1.48 6.34 22.00
N ASN A 29 0.98 5.11 22.15
CA ASN A 29 0.72 4.49 23.47
C ASN A 29 1.85 3.57 23.96
N GLY A 30 2.99 3.53 23.27
CA GLY A 30 4.16 2.73 23.64
C GLY A 30 4.12 1.27 23.18
N SER A 31 3.09 0.84 22.45
CA SER A 31 3.07 -0.46 21.77
C SER A 31 3.86 -0.41 20.46
N ALA A 32 4.22 -1.56 19.91
CA ALA A 32 4.80 -1.66 18.57
C ALA A 32 3.91 -2.50 17.65
N ILE A 33 3.99 -2.25 16.34
CA ILE A 33 3.31 -3.08 15.34
C ILE A 33 4.01 -4.43 15.26
N ARG A 34 3.24 -5.54 15.27
CA ARG A 34 3.78 -6.90 15.20
C ARG A 34 4.37 -7.19 13.83
N TRP A 35 5.59 -7.73 13.81
CA TRP A 35 6.22 -8.27 12.61
C TRP A 35 5.48 -9.48 12.05
N GLY A 36 5.60 -9.69 10.74
CA GLY A 36 5.07 -10.87 10.08
C GLY A 36 3.55 -10.88 9.93
N LYS A 37 2.88 -9.75 10.12
CA LYS A 37 1.42 -9.65 10.04
C LYS A 37 0.94 -8.93 8.80
N TYR A 38 1.56 -7.82 8.45
CA TYR A 38 1.11 -7.02 7.32
C TYR A 38 2.29 -6.66 6.44
N TYR A 39 2.18 -7.03 5.19
CA TYR A 39 3.13 -6.73 4.13
C TYR A 39 2.48 -5.82 3.10
N ARG A 40 3.28 -4.90 2.56
CA ARG A 40 2.89 -4.09 1.42
C ARG A 40 3.88 -4.29 0.26
N ALA A 41 3.38 -4.24 -1.00
CA ALA A 41 4.21 -4.49 -2.17
C ALA A 41 3.66 -3.83 -3.43
N GLY A 42 4.46 -3.86 -4.51
CA GLY A 42 4.01 -3.76 -5.89
C GLY A 42 3.41 -5.07 -6.40
N ARG A 43 3.12 -5.14 -7.68
CA ARG A 43 2.59 -6.35 -8.37
C ARG A 43 3.58 -7.52 -8.32
N GLN A 44 3.08 -8.75 -8.33
CA GLN A 44 3.87 -9.96 -8.14
C GLN A 44 3.87 -10.91 -9.34
N ASP A 45 3.24 -10.55 -10.44
CA ASP A 45 3.13 -11.36 -11.67
C ASP A 45 4.47 -11.63 -12.37
N ARG A 46 5.53 -10.89 -12.00
CA ARG A 46 6.89 -11.05 -12.52
C ARG A 46 7.82 -11.80 -11.57
N MET A 47 7.30 -12.34 -10.48
CA MET A 47 8.11 -13.12 -9.54
C MET A 47 8.72 -14.34 -10.22
N THR A 48 10.01 -14.56 -10.00
CA THR A 48 10.73 -15.76 -10.47
C THR A 48 10.38 -16.98 -9.63
N SER A 49 10.76 -18.18 -10.10
CA SER A 49 10.60 -19.40 -9.30
C SER A 49 11.30 -19.31 -7.95
N LYS A 50 12.46 -18.64 -7.89
CA LYS A 50 13.21 -18.40 -6.66
C LYS A 50 12.46 -17.45 -5.71
N ASP A 51 11.83 -16.41 -6.28
CA ASP A 51 10.98 -15.51 -5.52
C ASP A 51 9.78 -16.26 -4.91
N ILE A 52 9.14 -17.13 -5.70
CA ILE A 52 7.99 -17.91 -5.27
C ILE A 52 8.36 -18.85 -4.11
N GLU A 53 9.49 -19.54 -4.19
CA GLU A 53 9.97 -20.39 -3.10
C GLU A 53 10.22 -19.60 -1.80
N ARG A 54 10.74 -18.38 -1.92
CA ARG A 54 10.92 -17.49 -0.76
C ARG A 54 9.58 -16.95 -0.25
N ALA A 55 8.66 -16.59 -1.15
CA ALA A 55 7.34 -16.06 -0.81
C ALA A 55 6.48 -17.08 -0.04
N LYS A 56 6.63 -18.39 -0.28
CA LYS A 56 5.97 -19.46 0.49
C LYS A 56 6.24 -19.36 1.99
N GLN A 57 7.44 -18.91 2.38
CA GLN A 57 7.82 -18.80 3.79
C GLN A 57 7.04 -17.72 4.53
N LEU A 58 6.49 -16.73 3.82
CA LEU A 58 5.67 -15.66 4.40
C LEU A 58 4.28 -16.15 4.84
N ARG A 59 3.82 -17.29 4.31
CA ARG A 59 2.52 -17.90 4.65
C ARG A 59 1.37 -16.90 4.56
N ILE A 60 1.37 -16.06 3.52
CA ILE A 60 0.32 -15.05 3.32
C ILE A 60 -1.03 -15.76 3.30
N ALA A 61 -1.92 -15.36 4.20
CA ALA A 61 -3.28 -15.91 4.28
C ALA A 61 -4.24 -15.16 3.36
N THR A 62 -4.02 -13.83 3.16
CA THR A 62 -4.87 -13.01 2.31
C THR A 62 -4.03 -12.06 1.46
N GLN A 63 -4.25 -12.11 0.14
CA GLN A 63 -3.74 -11.13 -0.81
C GLN A 63 -4.85 -10.13 -1.13
N ILE A 64 -4.62 -8.84 -0.82
CA ILE A 64 -5.54 -7.74 -1.14
C ILE A 64 -4.97 -6.94 -2.30
N ASP A 65 -5.64 -6.98 -3.43
CA ASP A 65 -5.27 -6.29 -4.66
C ASP A 65 -6.11 -5.03 -4.86
N LEU A 66 -5.48 -3.87 -4.79
CA LEU A 66 -6.13 -2.56 -4.94
C LEU A 66 -6.21 -2.09 -6.39
N ARG A 67 -5.75 -2.90 -7.33
CA ARG A 67 -5.75 -2.55 -8.76
C ARG A 67 -7.14 -2.60 -9.35
N ARG A 68 -7.30 -1.82 -10.43
CA ARG A 68 -8.48 -1.90 -11.28
C ARG A 68 -8.56 -3.28 -11.95
N PRO A 69 -9.76 -3.77 -12.26
CA PRO A 69 -9.92 -5.04 -12.98
C PRO A 69 -9.21 -5.08 -14.35
N ASP A 70 -9.11 -3.95 -15.08
CA ASP A 70 -8.36 -3.89 -16.33
C ASP A 70 -6.85 -4.10 -16.14
N GLU A 71 -6.24 -3.50 -15.10
CA GLU A 71 -4.83 -3.75 -14.74
C GLU A 71 -4.58 -5.23 -14.41
N ILE A 72 -5.54 -5.88 -13.72
CA ILE A 72 -5.42 -7.29 -13.36
C ILE A 72 -5.55 -8.20 -14.59
N ARG A 73 -6.48 -7.90 -15.51
CA ARG A 73 -6.62 -8.65 -16.77
C ARG A 73 -5.35 -8.60 -17.62
N GLU A 74 -4.69 -7.44 -17.65
CA GLU A 74 -3.47 -7.23 -18.41
C GLU A 74 -2.24 -7.87 -17.78
N GLN A 75 -2.14 -7.80 -16.44
CA GLN A 75 -0.92 -8.06 -15.71
C GLN A 75 -0.95 -9.38 -14.91
N GLY A 76 -2.13 -9.99 -14.72
CA GLY A 76 -2.28 -11.16 -13.86
C GLY A 76 -2.25 -10.85 -12.36
N ARG A 77 -2.51 -11.87 -11.53
CA ARG A 77 -2.65 -11.74 -10.06
C ARG A 77 -1.37 -12.04 -9.28
N GLY A 78 -0.40 -12.69 -9.92
CA GLY A 78 0.78 -13.19 -9.24
C GLY A 78 0.53 -14.55 -8.55
N PRO A 79 1.51 -15.08 -7.78
CA PRO A 79 1.52 -16.48 -7.35
C PRO A 79 0.80 -16.74 -6.02
N PHE A 80 0.38 -15.75 -5.25
CA PHE A 80 -0.05 -15.98 -3.86
C PHE A 80 -1.35 -16.79 -3.74
N GLU A 81 -2.28 -16.67 -4.69
CA GLU A 81 -3.50 -17.51 -4.74
C GLU A 81 -3.12 -18.99 -4.93
N ASP A 82 -2.17 -19.31 -5.81
CA ASP A 82 -1.64 -20.66 -6.01
C ASP A 82 -0.86 -21.18 -4.79
N LEU A 83 -0.34 -20.27 -3.96
CA LEU A 83 0.31 -20.60 -2.69
C LEU A 83 -0.68 -20.76 -1.51
N GLY A 84 -1.98 -20.66 -1.78
CA GLY A 84 -3.06 -20.88 -0.80
C GLY A 84 -3.60 -19.63 -0.14
N ALA A 85 -3.18 -18.42 -0.56
CA ALA A 85 -3.75 -17.18 -0.06
C ALA A 85 -5.16 -16.94 -0.63
N ARG A 86 -6.07 -16.45 0.21
CA ARG A 86 -7.35 -15.92 -0.26
C ARG A 86 -7.10 -14.65 -1.05
N TYR A 87 -7.63 -14.56 -2.26
CA TYR A 87 -7.52 -13.38 -3.09
C TYR A 87 -8.75 -12.49 -2.94
N GLU A 88 -8.51 -11.20 -2.66
CA GLU A 88 -9.54 -10.15 -2.56
C GLU A 88 -9.16 -8.98 -3.47
N ASN A 89 -10.01 -8.68 -4.46
CA ASN A 89 -9.85 -7.44 -5.23
C ASN A 89 -10.71 -6.33 -4.63
N LEU A 90 -10.05 -5.28 -4.20
CA LEU A 90 -10.65 -4.04 -3.67
C LEU A 90 -10.18 -2.86 -4.51
N ALA A 91 -10.78 -2.70 -5.68
CA ALA A 91 -10.39 -1.66 -6.62
C ALA A 91 -10.68 -0.26 -6.04
N VAL A 92 -9.64 0.43 -5.57
CA VAL A 92 -9.74 1.82 -5.05
C VAL A 92 -10.19 2.79 -6.14
N ILE A 93 -9.83 2.51 -7.39
CA ILE A 93 -10.29 3.21 -8.58
C ILE A 93 -11.03 2.17 -9.43
N PRO A 94 -12.30 2.36 -9.82
CA PRO A 94 -13.03 1.42 -10.65
C PRO A 94 -12.49 1.37 -12.09
N ASP A 95 -12.94 0.39 -12.89
CA ASP A 95 -12.66 0.35 -14.34
C ASP A 95 -13.02 1.69 -15.00
N GLY A 96 -12.13 2.21 -15.85
CA GLY A 96 -12.32 3.52 -16.51
C GLY A 96 -12.19 4.74 -15.56
N GLY A 97 -11.98 4.51 -14.26
CA GLY A 97 -11.98 5.57 -13.25
C GLY A 97 -10.77 6.51 -13.31
N SER A 98 -9.71 6.17 -14.05
CA SER A 98 -8.53 7.05 -14.17
C SER A 98 -8.86 8.39 -14.83
N GLU A 99 -9.68 8.39 -15.88
CA GLU A 99 -10.12 9.61 -16.56
C GLU A 99 -11.02 10.45 -15.64
N ARG A 100 -11.96 9.81 -14.94
CA ARG A 100 -12.80 10.48 -13.95
C ARG A 100 -11.96 11.10 -12.81
N LEU A 101 -10.92 10.41 -12.36
CA LEU A 101 -9.99 10.95 -11.36
C LEU A 101 -9.31 12.22 -11.89
N ASN A 102 -8.80 12.20 -13.12
CA ASN A 102 -8.19 13.38 -13.75
C ASN A 102 -9.19 14.53 -13.93
N GLN A 103 -10.47 14.24 -14.19
CA GLN A 103 -11.54 15.26 -14.24
C GLN A 103 -11.80 15.88 -12.85
N LEU A 104 -11.73 15.09 -11.77
CA LEU A 104 -11.98 15.55 -10.41
C LEU A 104 -10.85 16.42 -9.86
N VAL A 105 -9.60 16.02 -10.10
CA VAL A 105 -8.44 16.65 -9.43
C VAL A 105 -7.46 17.33 -10.41
N GLY A 106 -7.77 17.33 -11.71
CA GLY A 106 -6.87 17.78 -12.77
C GLY A 106 -5.81 16.73 -13.12
N ASP A 107 -4.99 17.02 -14.14
CA ASP A 107 -3.84 16.20 -14.51
C ASP A 107 -2.67 16.48 -13.56
N VAL A 108 -2.90 16.24 -12.29
CA VAL A 108 -1.90 16.32 -11.25
C VAL A 108 -1.23 14.96 -11.10
N GLY A 109 0.07 14.91 -11.14
CA GLY A 109 0.84 13.70 -10.92
C GLY A 109 0.59 13.10 -9.53
N ILE A 110 1.57 12.41 -8.97
CA ILE A 110 1.53 11.90 -7.61
C ILE A 110 1.47 13.07 -6.63
N SER A 111 0.35 13.23 -5.92
CA SER A 111 0.08 14.38 -5.05
C SER A 111 -1.00 14.05 -4.01
N GLY A 112 -1.07 14.85 -2.94
CA GLY A 112 -2.13 14.75 -1.94
C GLY A 112 -3.52 14.94 -2.55
N ALA A 113 -3.69 15.87 -3.47
CA ALA A 113 -4.95 16.10 -4.18
C ALA A 113 -5.41 14.85 -4.95
N ARG A 114 -4.48 14.16 -5.65
CA ARG A 114 -4.80 12.91 -6.32
C ARG A 114 -5.24 11.82 -5.35
N TYR A 115 -4.61 11.73 -4.19
CA TYR A 115 -4.95 10.74 -3.18
C TYR A 115 -6.29 11.04 -2.49
N LEU A 116 -6.61 12.31 -2.27
CA LEU A 116 -7.95 12.72 -1.80
C LEU A 116 -9.03 12.33 -2.80
N GLY A 117 -8.76 12.42 -4.10
CA GLY A 117 -9.67 11.97 -5.14
C GLY A 117 -9.98 10.47 -5.11
N TYR A 118 -9.15 9.63 -4.47
CA TYR A 118 -9.49 8.21 -4.26
C TYR A 118 -10.69 8.03 -3.34
N LEU A 119 -10.90 8.95 -2.39
CA LEU A 119 -12.02 8.89 -1.45
C LEU A 119 -13.35 9.23 -2.13
N ASP A 120 -13.30 9.95 -3.27
CA ASP A 120 -14.48 10.36 -4.04
C ASP A 120 -15.06 9.22 -4.92
N PHE A 121 -14.38 8.06 -5.04
CA PHE A 121 -14.89 6.89 -5.77
C PHE A 121 -15.85 6.01 -4.97
N GLY A 122 -16.00 6.27 -3.69
CA GLY A 122 -16.92 5.55 -2.83
C GLY A 122 -16.25 4.98 -1.57
N SER A 123 -17.03 4.96 -0.52
CA SER A 123 -16.60 4.53 0.81
C SER A 123 -16.58 3.02 1.01
N GLU A 124 -17.30 2.27 0.17
CA GLU A 124 -17.50 0.82 0.33
C GLU A 124 -16.18 0.03 0.31
N VAL A 125 -15.25 0.43 -0.56
CA VAL A 125 -13.93 -0.20 -0.67
C VAL A 125 -13.16 -0.06 0.65
N TRP A 126 -13.16 1.13 1.22
CA TRP A 126 -12.47 1.43 2.48
C TRP A 126 -13.13 0.71 3.65
N LEU A 127 -14.46 0.73 3.75
CA LEU A 127 -15.20 0.00 4.77
C LEU A 127 -14.90 -1.50 4.71
N ARG A 128 -14.94 -2.10 3.51
CA ARG A 128 -14.63 -3.52 3.32
C ARG A 128 -13.17 -3.84 3.68
N LEU A 129 -12.22 -2.98 3.30
CA LEU A 129 -10.81 -3.13 3.64
C LEU A 129 -10.58 -3.19 5.15
N PHE A 130 -11.19 -2.28 5.91
CA PHE A 130 -11.05 -2.24 7.36
C PHE A 130 -11.77 -3.40 8.06
N ASN A 131 -12.86 -3.90 7.50
CA ASN A 131 -13.49 -5.13 8.00
C ASN A 131 -12.61 -6.36 7.78
N ILE A 132 -11.88 -6.44 6.66
CA ILE A 132 -10.89 -7.52 6.43
C ILE A 132 -9.75 -7.41 7.44
N PHE A 133 -9.25 -6.21 7.73
CA PHE A 133 -8.21 -5.99 8.74
C PHE A 133 -8.63 -6.37 10.16
N ALA A 134 -9.91 -6.35 10.48
CA ALA A 134 -10.44 -6.68 11.80
C ALA A 134 -10.62 -8.19 12.05
N ASP A 135 -10.33 -9.05 11.08
CA ASP A 135 -10.44 -10.49 11.21
C ASP A 135 -9.05 -11.16 11.28
N ALA A 136 -8.74 -11.76 12.42
CA ALA A 136 -7.46 -12.42 12.67
C ALA A 136 -7.17 -13.58 11.71
N ALA A 137 -8.21 -14.22 11.16
CA ALA A 137 -8.05 -15.32 10.21
C ALA A 137 -7.47 -14.87 8.86
N ASN A 138 -7.47 -13.57 8.57
CA ASN A 138 -6.94 -13.02 7.31
C ASN A 138 -5.42 -12.83 7.31
N TYR A 139 -4.76 -12.96 8.46
CA TYR A 139 -3.33 -12.68 8.60
C TYR A 139 -2.43 -13.91 8.45
N PRO A 140 -1.22 -13.76 7.87
CA PRO A 140 -0.61 -12.51 7.37
C PRO A 140 -1.29 -11.97 6.10
N ILE A 141 -1.40 -10.64 6.01
CA ILE A 141 -1.95 -9.94 4.85
C ILE A 141 -0.84 -9.43 3.95
N LEU A 142 -0.99 -9.60 2.63
CA LEU A 142 -0.27 -8.87 1.60
C LEU A 142 -1.22 -7.88 0.93
N LEU A 143 -0.99 -6.58 1.10
CA LEU A 143 -1.73 -5.53 0.42
C LEU A 143 -0.87 -4.89 -0.67
N HIS A 144 -1.41 -4.79 -1.89
CA HIS A 144 -0.66 -4.26 -3.01
C HIS A 144 -1.50 -3.50 -4.04
N CYS A 145 -0.82 -2.75 -4.89
CA CYS A 145 -1.34 -2.25 -6.15
C CYS A 145 -0.31 -2.53 -7.26
N THR A 146 -0.23 -1.71 -8.30
CA THR A 146 0.76 -1.92 -9.39
C THR A 146 2.20 -1.66 -8.91
N ALA A 147 2.48 -0.49 -8.33
CA ALA A 147 3.81 -0.13 -7.84
C ALA A 147 3.97 -0.24 -6.32
N GLY A 148 2.90 -0.52 -5.58
CA GLY A 148 2.92 -0.56 -4.11
C GLY A 148 3.11 0.79 -3.44
N LYS A 149 2.89 1.89 -4.14
CA LYS A 149 3.18 3.26 -3.67
C LYS A 149 1.93 4.09 -3.38
N ASP A 150 1.05 4.33 -4.37
CA ASP A 150 -0.06 5.29 -4.28
C ASP A 150 -1.25 4.71 -3.50
N ARG A 151 -2.06 3.85 -4.11
CA ARG A 151 -3.23 3.18 -3.47
C ARG A 151 -2.82 2.40 -2.22
N THR A 152 -1.72 1.69 -2.30
CA THR A 152 -1.10 0.97 -1.17
C THR A 152 -0.64 1.93 -0.08
N GLY A 153 -0.04 3.07 -0.45
CA GLY A 153 0.43 4.09 0.47
C GLY A 153 -0.71 4.72 1.27
N VAL A 154 -1.78 5.13 0.59
CA VAL A 154 -3.00 5.67 1.22
C VAL A 154 -3.63 4.66 2.18
N SER A 155 -3.81 3.41 1.74
CA SER A 155 -4.39 2.35 2.58
C SER A 155 -3.52 2.06 3.82
N THR A 156 -2.20 2.03 3.65
CA THR A 156 -1.26 1.82 4.76
C THR A 156 -1.24 3.03 5.70
N ALA A 157 -1.31 4.26 5.18
CA ALA A 157 -1.39 5.46 6.01
C ALA A 157 -2.63 5.47 6.91
N PHE A 158 -3.79 5.07 6.38
CA PHE A 158 -4.99 4.90 7.19
C PHE A 158 -4.83 3.81 8.26
N LEU A 159 -4.26 2.65 7.90
CA LEU A 159 -4.01 1.58 8.87
C LEU A 159 -3.05 2.03 9.98
N LEU A 160 -1.93 2.66 9.62
CA LEU A 160 -0.96 3.19 10.58
C LEU A 160 -1.59 4.23 11.51
N SER A 161 -2.50 5.09 10.99
CA SER A 161 -3.26 6.04 11.80
C SER A 161 -4.18 5.32 12.80
N VAL A 162 -4.87 4.25 12.39
CA VAL A 162 -5.70 3.43 13.29
C VAL A 162 -4.88 2.76 14.36
N LEU A 163 -3.65 2.34 14.05
CA LEU A 163 -2.72 1.74 15.01
C LEU A 163 -2.09 2.77 15.96
N GLY A 164 -2.25 4.07 15.69
CA GLY A 164 -1.69 5.14 16.52
C GLY A 164 -0.23 5.48 16.19
N ALA A 165 0.25 5.11 15.02
CA ALA A 165 1.54 5.59 14.53
C ALA A 165 1.49 7.10 14.26
N GLY A 166 2.53 7.82 14.68
CA GLY A 166 2.61 9.27 14.45
C GLY A 166 2.87 9.61 12.98
N ARG A 167 2.50 10.85 12.57
CA ARG A 167 2.71 11.37 11.21
C ARG A 167 4.13 11.15 10.68
N PRO A 168 5.22 11.36 11.46
CA PRO A 168 6.58 11.12 10.97
C PRO A 168 6.86 9.66 10.59
N ILE A 169 6.21 8.70 11.25
CA ILE A 169 6.34 7.26 10.94
C ILE A 169 5.60 6.95 9.63
N ILE A 170 4.39 7.50 9.45
CA ILE A 170 3.60 7.30 8.24
C ILE A 170 4.33 7.87 7.02
N ASP A 171 4.89 9.06 7.16
CA ASP A 171 5.69 9.72 6.12
C ASP A 171 6.95 8.90 5.78
N ALA A 172 7.69 8.46 6.79
CA ALA A 172 8.88 7.64 6.60
C ALA A 172 8.57 6.30 5.91
N ASP A 173 7.50 5.59 6.32
CA ASP A 173 7.09 4.37 5.63
C ASP A 173 6.74 4.64 4.16
N TYR A 174 6.01 5.70 3.87
CA TYR A 174 5.67 6.04 2.49
C TYR A 174 6.92 6.34 1.65
N LEU A 175 7.86 7.13 2.17
CA LEU A 175 9.11 7.51 1.51
C LEU A 175 10.10 6.35 1.31
N MET A 176 9.98 5.25 2.07
CA MET A 176 10.75 4.03 1.80
C MET A 176 10.54 3.48 0.39
N THR A 177 9.46 3.84 -0.28
CA THR A 177 9.25 3.54 -1.70
C THR A 177 10.42 3.98 -2.56
N ASN A 178 11.02 5.13 -2.26
CA ASN A 178 12.14 5.69 -3.02
C ASN A 178 13.44 4.87 -2.89
N ARG A 179 13.57 4.02 -1.85
CA ARG A 179 14.75 3.18 -1.63
C ARG A 179 14.83 1.99 -2.60
N ASP A 180 13.71 1.62 -3.25
CA ASP A 180 13.64 0.49 -4.18
C ASP A 180 13.53 0.92 -5.65
N VAL A 181 13.45 2.23 -5.92
CA VAL A 181 13.21 2.79 -7.25
C VAL A 181 14.32 2.42 -8.23
N GLU A 182 15.58 2.55 -7.82
CA GLU A 182 16.72 2.26 -8.70
C GLU A 182 16.70 0.80 -9.16
N ARG A 183 16.52 -0.13 -8.23
CA ARG A 183 16.40 -1.57 -8.52
C ARG A 183 15.23 -1.87 -9.46
N GLN A 184 14.08 -1.22 -9.25
CA GLN A 184 12.92 -1.37 -10.12
C GLN A 184 13.19 -0.86 -11.53
N VAL A 185 13.82 0.31 -11.67
CA VAL A 185 14.12 0.90 -12.98
C VAL A 185 15.16 0.08 -13.72
N ASP A 186 16.20 -0.42 -13.04
CA ASP A 186 17.19 -1.33 -13.61
C ASP A 186 16.55 -2.60 -14.16
N TYR A 187 15.67 -3.21 -13.37
CA TYR A 187 14.94 -4.41 -13.80
C TYR A 187 14.08 -4.13 -15.05
N VAL A 188 13.34 -3.04 -15.07
CA VAL A 188 12.51 -2.67 -16.24
C VAL A 188 13.39 -2.42 -17.45
N GLN A 189 14.46 -1.66 -17.32
CA GLN A 189 15.37 -1.34 -18.41
C GLN A 189 16.04 -2.60 -18.98
N GLN A 190 16.48 -3.53 -18.14
CA GLN A 190 17.14 -4.76 -18.55
C GLN A 190 16.22 -5.77 -19.22
N ASN A 191 14.98 -5.90 -18.75
CA ASN A 191 14.06 -6.95 -19.21
C ASN A 191 13.08 -6.50 -20.30
N PHE A 192 12.74 -5.21 -20.36
CA PHE A 192 11.69 -4.68 -21.24
C PHE A 192 12.13 -3.45 -22.05
N GLY A 193 13.26 -2.84 -21.70
CA GLY A 193 13.62 -1.52 -22.17
C GLY A 193 12.80 -0.41 -21.48
N LEU A 194 13.26 0.84 -21.61
CA LEU A 194 12.50 1.97 -21.10
C LEU A 194 11.29 2.27 -22.00
N PRO A 195 10.14 2.68 -21.43
CA PRO A 195 8.97 3.06 -22.21
C PRO A 195 9.30 4.20 -23.19
N LYS A 196 8.60 4.23 -24.33
CA LYS A 196 8.78 5.29 -25.34
C LYS A 196 8.59 6.67 -24.71
N GLY A 197 9.56 7.55 -24.91
CA GLY A 197 9.55 8.91 -24.37
C GLY A 197 10.14 9.06 -22.96
N TYR A 198 10.59 7.96 -22.36
CA TYR A 198 11.28 7.98 -21.06
C TYR A 198 12.78 7.75 -21.25
N ASP A 199 13.58 8.57 -20.55
CA ASP A 199 14.96 8.25 -20.21
C ASP A 199 15.02 7.69 -18.78
N ARG A 200 16.22 7.30 -18.33
CA ARG A 200 16.41 6.76 -16.97
C ARG A 200 15.96 7.75 -15.89
N SER A 201 16.27 9.04 -16.04
CA SER A 201 15.94 10.05 -15.03
C SER A 201 14.43 10.26 -14.91
N SER A 202 13.72 10.40 -16.02
CA SER A 202 12.26 10.53 -16.03
C SER A 202 11.57 9.26 -15.51
N MET A 203 12.14 8.08 -15.80
CA MET A 203 11.62 6.82 -15.24
C MET A 203 11.84 6.73 -13.73
N MET A 204 13.00 7.16 -13.21
CA MET A 204 13.26 7.25 -11.77
C MET A 204 12.26 8.15 -11.06
N ASN A 205 11.99 9.33 -11.63
CA ASN A 205 11.00 10.26 -11.10
C ASN A 205 9.59 9.68 -11.12
N ALA A 206 9.20 8.99 -12.20
CA ALA A 206 7.89 8.37 -12.33
C ALA A 206 7.71 7.16 -11.39
N ALA A 207 8.78 6.41 -11.13
CA ALA A 207 8.75 5.26 -10.22
C ALA A 207 8.76 5.66 -8.74
N GLY A 208 9.37 6.80 -8.40
CA GLY A 208 9.43 7.34 -7.04
C GLY A 208 8.13 7.98 -6.56
N VAL A 209 8.21 8.54 -5.37
CA VAL A 209 7.14 9.34 -4.74
C VAL A 209 7.69 10.68 -4.27
N PRO A 210 6.93 11.79 -4.42
CA PRO A 210 7.31 13.08 -3.87
C PRO A 210 7.22 13.08 -2.34
N GLN A 211 8.04 13.90 -1.72
CA GLN A 211 8.16 13.96 -0.26
C GLN A 211 6.87 14.40 0.44
N THR A 212 6.05 15.22 -0.19
CA THR A 212 4.88 15.82 0.46
C THR A 212 3.57 15.08 0.19
N ALA A 213 3.48 14.21 -0.81
CA ALA A 213 2.20 13.70 -1.29
C ALA A 213 1.35 13.00 -0.20
N ILE A 214 1.96 12.22 0.71
CA ILE A 214 1.21 11.56 1.78
C ILE A 214 0.90 12.53 2.92
N VAL A 215 1.76 13.51 3.17
CA VAL A 215 1.53 14.57 4.16
C VAL A 215 0.36 15.43 3.71
N ASP A 216 0.41 15.97 2.48
CA ASP A 216 -0.65 16.78 1.88
C ASP A 216 -2.00 16.02 1.83
N PHE A 217 -1.95 14.71 1.56
CA PHE A 217 -3.15 13.86 1.62
C PHE A 217 -3.75 13.82 3.02
N LEU A 218 -2.93 13.51 4.03
CA LEU A 218 -3.41 13.39 5.40
C LEU A 218 -3.86 14.74 5.97
N ASP A 219 -3.22 15.84 5.60
CA ASP A 219 -3.65 17.20 5.96
C ASP A 219 -5.01 17.52 5.33
N GLY A 220 -5.22 17.14 4.07
CA GLY A 220 -6.52 17.28 3.42
C GLY A 220 -7.61 16.37 4.02
N VAL A 221 -7.26 15.20 4.56
CA VAL A 221 -8.19 14.35 5.32
C VAL A 221 -8.53 15.01 6.68
N ASP A 222 -7.55 15.60 7.35
CA ASP A 222 -7.80 16.36 8.59
C ASP A 222 -8.74 17.54 8.32
N GLU A 223 -8.50 18.30 7.24
CA GLU A 223 -9.34 19.46 6.88
C GLU A 223 -10.77 19.06 6.50
N ARG A 224 -10.95 17.99 5.69
CA ARG A 224 -12.26 17.59 5.18
C ARG A 224 -13.10 16.82 6.20
N TYR A 225 -12.47 16.00 7.04
CA TYR A 225 -13.17 14.99 7.85
C TYR A 225 -12.80 15.02 9.33
N GLY A 226 -11.85 15.88 9.75
CA GLY A 226 -11.33 15.88 11.12
C GLY A 226 -10.24 14.82 11.38
N GLY A 227 -9.85 14.07 10.37
CA GLY A 227 -8.75 13.11 10.39
C GLY A 227 -9.10 11.71 9.88
N PRO A 228 -8.07 10.83 9.73
CA PRO A 228 -8.25 9.47 9.22
C PRO A 228 -9.27 8.63 10.01
N ILE A 229 -9.29 8.74 11.32
CA ILE A 229 -10.21 8.00 12.19
C ILE A 229 -11.64 8.47 12.00
N ASP A 230 -11.84 9.78 11.89
CA ASP A 230 -13.17 10.36 11.74
C ASP A 230 -13.74 10.09 10.35
N TYR A 231 -12.92 10.17 9.29
CA TYR A 231 -13.33 9.68 7.97
C TYR A 231 -13.76 8.22 8.00
N LEU A 232 -12.97 7.33 8.62
CA LEU A 232 -13.30 5.91 8.69
C LEU A 232 -14.58 5.66 9.50
N ARG A 233 -14.85 6.44 10.56
CA ARG A 233 -16.13 6.37 11.30
C ARG A 233 -17.29 6.85 10.46
N GLU A 234 -17.14 7.95 9.73
CA GLU A 234 -18.17 8.49 8.85
C GLU A 234 -18.63 7.45 7.81
N ILE A 235 -17.71 6.68 7.26
CA ILE A 235 -18.03 5.61 6.30
C ILE A 235 -18.49 4.30 6.96
N GLY A 236 -18.63 4.24 8.29
CA GLY A 236 -19.21 3.11 9.00
C GLY A 236 -18.23 2.14 9.66
N VAL A 237 -16.92 2.45 9.71
CA VAL A 237 -15.96 1.64 10.47
C VAL A 237 -16.20 1.86 11.97
N THR A 238 -16.52 0.78 12.69
CA THR A 238 -16.92 0.86 14.10
C THR A 238 -15.73 0.92 15.07
N SER A 239 -15.97 1.40 16.29
CA SER A 239 -14.97 1.35 17.36
C SER A 239 -14.52 -0.09 17.68
N ASN A 240 -15.42 -1.07 17.54
CA ASN A 240 -15.09 -2.49 17.69
C ASN A 240 -14.13 -2.95 16.60
N THR A 241 -14.34 -2.54 15.34
CA THR A 241 -13.42 -2.82 14.23
C THR A 241 -12.02 -2.27 14.52
N PHE A 242 -11.90 -1.02 14.97
CA PHE A 242 -10.61 -0.45 15.37
C PHE A 242 -9.96 -1.21 16.54
N GLY A 243 -10.76 -1.60 17.54
CA GLY A 243 -10.27 -2.38 18.69
C GLY A 243 -9.66 -3.72 18.24
N ARG A 244 -10.37 -4.46 17.40
CA ARG A 244 -9.88 -5.74 16.85
C ARG A 244 -8.60 -5.59 16.02
N ILE A 245 -8.53 -4.56 15.17
CA ILE A 245 -7.31 -4.29 14.38
C ILE A 245 -6.11 -4.07 15.31
N ARG A 246 -6.27 -3.27 16.35
CA ARG A 246 -5.20 -3.01 17.34
C ARG A 246 -4.81 -4.26 18.10
N GLU A 247 -5.77 -5.07 18.56
CA GLU A 247 -5.52 -6.34 19.23
C GLU A 247 -4.70 -7.32 18.38
N ILE A 248 -5.00 -7.39 17.08
CA ILE A 248 -4.32 -8.28 16.14
C ILE A 248 -2.90 -7.79 15.84
N LEU A 249 -2.74 -6.48 15.61
CA LEU A 249 -1.53 -5.91 15.03
C LEU A 249 -0.57 -5.27 16.05
N LEU A 250 -1.00 -4.94 17.25
CA LEU A 250 -0.11 -4.33 18.25
C LEU A 250 0.42 -5.37 19.25
N THR A 251 1.68 -5.15 19.66
CA THR A 251 2.23 -5.83 20.84
C THR A 251 1.53 -5.33 22.10
N ASN A 252 1.49 -6.18 23.10
CA ASN A 252 0.99 -5.80 24.43
C ASN A 252 2.00 -4.89 25.14
#